data_20a2db672f208c9cc08402776af93c18
#
_entry.id   20a2db672f208c9cc08402776af93c18
#
_cell.length_a   1.000
_cell.length_b   1.000
_cell.length_c   1.000
_cell.angle_alpha   90.00
_cell.angle_beta   90.00
_cell.angle_gamma   90.00
#
_symmetry.space_group_name_H-M   'P 1'
#
loop_
_entity.id
_entity.type
_entity.pdbx_description
1 polymer ?
#
loop_
_entity_poly.entity_id
_entity_poly.type
_entity_poly.pdbx_seq_one_letter_code
_entity_poly.pdbx_strand_id
1 'polypeptide(L)'
;MPSAAEWQPNALIWAARLAVAGPLLCITLVALLHVLEPEVNDSDAVSEYALGDFGWLMNIAFFSGAAGIGALAFVLHRSLARSKTAIAGIVLLSIAGVAWILLGVGNIDPEGADTTTHGLIHGIGFFLGLPTRLAAPLVLTAAFRRDERWADHRRLSLVLGVAALAAEGAGFSDLASVATLRLALGFWLVWIALTGARVLSRRDLA
;
A
#
# COMPACT_ATOMS: atom_id res chain seq x y z
N MET A 1 -3.78 34.44 13.81
CA MET A 1 -3.53 33.36 12.87
C MET A 1 -2.28 32.63 13.35
N PRO A 2 -2.30 31.31 13.58
CA PRO A 2 -1.11 30.56 13.96
C PRO A 2 -0.04 30.70 12.86
N SER A 3 1.22 30.76 13.27
CA SER A 3 2.34 30.87 12.34
C SER A 3 2.47 29.60 11.49
N ALA A 4 3.02 29.70 10.28
CA ALA A 4 3.23 28.53 9.41
C ALA A 4 4.06 27.41 10.07
N ALA A 5 4.86 27.74 11.08
CA ALA A 5 5.65 26.79 11.88
C ALA A 5 4.81 25.93 12.83
N GLU A 6 3.65 26.43 13.31
CA GLU A 6 2.77 25.69 14.23
C GLU A 6 1.89 24.65 13.53
N TRP A 7 1.71 24.75 12.20
CA TRP A 7 0.93 23.78 11.43
C TRP A 7 1.71 22.53 11.04
N GLN A 8 3.04 22.59 11.02
CA GLN A 8 3.88 21.49 10.49
C GLN A 8 3.86 20.19 11.35
N PRO A 9 3.99 20.24 12.69
CA PRO A 9 3.93 19.04 13.52
C PRO A 9 2.57 18.36 13.44
N ASN A 10 1.48 19.14 13.44
CA ASN A 10 0.13 18.58 13.35
C ASN A 10 -0.13 17.87 12.02
N ALA A 11 0.28 18.45 10.89
CA ALA A 11 0.11 17.84 9.57
C ALA A 11 0.85 16.50 9.45
N LEU A 12 2.07 16.40 10.00
CA LEU A 12 2.85 15.18 9.99
C LEU A 12 2.20 14.08 10.84
N ILE A 13 1.70 14.43 12.03
CA ILE A 13 0.99 13.50 12.92
C ILE A 13 -0.30 12.99 12.26
N TRP A 14 -1.09 13.88 11.64
CA TRP A 14 -2.31 13.48 10.93
C TRP A 14 -2.00 12.59 9.73
N ALA A 15 -0.97 12.90 8.96
CA ALA A 15 -0.53 12.05 7.87
C ALA A 15 -0.04 10.67 8.39
N ALA A 16 0.70 10.63 9.49
CA ALA A 16 1.12 9.38 10.11
C ALA A 16 -0.07 8.54 10.59
N ARG A 17 -1.11 9.18 11.17
CA ARG A 17 -2.37 8.49 11.53
C ARG A 17 -3.08 7.93 10.29
N LEU A 18 -3.14 8.69 9.21
CA LEU A 18 -3.74 8.24 7.95
C LEU A 18 -2.94 7.10 7.31
N ALA A 19 -1.60 7.14 7.40
CA ALA A 19 -0.73 6.05 6.97
C ALA A 19 -0.94 4.74 7.76
N VAL A 20 -1.48 4.83 8.99
CA VAL A 20 -1.91 3.66 9.77
C VAL A 20 -3.35 3.27 9.45
N ALA A 21 -4.28 4.22 9.51
CA ALA A 21 -5.71 3.95 9.42
C ALA A 21 -6.14 3.48 8.02
N GLY A 22 -5.56 4.06 6.95
CA GLY A 22 -5.91 3.70 5.57
C GLY A 22 -5.67 2.23 5.24
N PRO A 23 -4.43 1.69 5.44
CA PRO A 23 -4.16 0.27 5.23
C PRO A 23 -4.98 -0.65 6.14
N LEU A 24 -5.19 -0.28 7.41
CA LEU A 24 -6.01 -1.08 8.32
C LEU A 24 -7.47 -1.14 7.86
N LEU A 25 -8.03 -0.02 7.41
CA LEU A 25 -9.37 0.00 6.82
C LEU A 25 -9.43 -0.86 5.57
N CYS A 26 -8.44 -0.77 4.68
CA CYS A 26 -8.36 -1.63 3.50
C CYS A 26 -8.37 -3.12 3.88
N ILE A 27 -7.51 -3.55 4.80
CA ILE A 27 -7.47 -4.94 5.28
C ILE A 27 -8.82 -5.36 5.86
N THR A 28 -9.44 -4.50 6.67
CA THR A 28 -10.74 -4.79 7.28
C THR A 28 -11.85 -4.97 6.22
N LEU A 29 -11.88 -4.10 5.20
CA LEU A 29 -12.87 -4.18 4.13
C LEU A 29 -12.67 -5.42 3.26
N VAL A 30 -11.42 -5.77 2.93
CA VAL A 30 -11.11 -7.01 2.19
C VAL A 30 -11.50 -8.25 3.02
N ALA A 31 -11.22 -8.26 4.33
CA ALA A 31 -11.65 -9.34 5.21
C ALA A 31 -13.18 -9.44 5.32
N LEU A 32 -13.88 -8.31 5.33
CA LEU A 32 -15.35 -8.27 5.32
C LEU A 32 -15.89 -8.81 4.00
N LEU A 33 -15.33 -8.40 2.86
CA LEU A 33 -15.71 -8.92 1.54
C LEU A 33 -15.50 -10.43 1.42
N HIS A 34 -14.45 -10.97 2.04
CA HIS A 34 -14.22 -12.42 2.10
C HIS A 34 -15.39 -13.18 2.77
N VAL A 35 -16.14 -12.53 3.66
CA VAL A 35 -17.32 -13.10 4.31
C VAL A 35 -18.60 -12.82 3.51
N LEU A 36 -18.70 -11.64 2.90
CA LEU A 36 -19.92 -11.20 2.19
C LEU A 36 -20.02 -11.78 0.77
N GLU A 37 -18.89 -12.07 0.13
CA GLU A 37 -18.77 -12.55 -1.27
C GLU A 37 -18.00 -13.87 -1.31
N PRO A 38 -18.49 -14.95 -0.68
CA PRO A 38 -17.76 -16.21 -0.54
C PRO A 38 -17.45 -16.88 -1.89
N GLU A 39 -18.25 -16.63 -2.93
CA GLU A 39 -18.05 -17.14 -4.29
C GLU A 39 -16.81 -16.58 -4.98
N VAL A 40 -16.31 -15.42 -4.52
CA VAL A 40 -15.08 -14.77 -5.06
C VAL A 40 -13.84 -15.25 -4.31
N ASN A 41 -13.98 -16.07 -3.26
CA ASN A 41 -12.84 -16.45 -2.42
C ASN A 41 -11.79 -17.30 -3.13
N ASP A 42 -12.20 -18.07 -4.13
CA ASP A 42 -11.31 -18.93 -4.93
C ASP A 42 -10.70 -18.20 -6.15
N SER A 43 -11.06 -16.93 -6.34
CA SER A 43 -10.52 -16.10 -7.41
C SER A 43 -9.06 -15.70 -7.14
N ASP A 44 -8.26 -15.64 -8.20
CA ASP A 44 -6.85 -15.25 -8.15
C ASP A 44 -6.64 -13.78 -7.78
N ALA A 45 -7.59 -12.92 -8.13
CA ALA A 45 -7.44 -11.48 -7.94
C ALA A 45 -8.37 -10.94 -6.83
N VAL A 46 -7.80 -10.32 -5.80
CA VAL A 46 -8.56 -9.62 -4.75
C VAL A 46 -9.50 -8.55 -5.33
N SER A 47 -9.13 -7.94 -6.48
CA SER A 47 -9.95 -6.94 -7.16
C SER A 47 -11.27 -7.47 -7.72
N GLU A 48 -11.43 -8.77 -7.86
CA GLU A 48 -12.69 -9.37 -8.34
C GLU A 48 -13.84 -9.20 -7.34
N TYR A 49 -13.57 -8.94 -6.06
CA TYR A 49 -14.62 -8.48 -5.14
C TYR A 49 -15.36 -7.23 -5.64
N ALA A 50 -14.73 -6.42 -6.51
CA ALA A 50 -15.39 -5.25 -7.10
C ALA A 50 -16.51 -5.62 -8.10
N LEU A 51 -16.63 -6.89 -8.51
CA LEU A 51 -17.68 -7.41 -9.39
C LEU A 51 -18.91 -7.96 -8.63
N GLY A 52 -18.78 -8.19 -7.32
CA GLY A 52 -19.87 -8.70 -6.48
C GLY A 52 -20.89 -7.64 -6.07
N ASP A 53 -21.93 -8.05 -5.35
CA ASP A 53 -23.02 -7.19 -4.88
C ASP A 53 -22.52 -6.08 -3.93
N PHE A 54 -21.46 -6.35 -3.18
CA PHE A 54 -20.81 -5.41 -2.28
C PHE A 54 -19.53 -4.80 -2.89
N GLY A 55 -19.38 -4.82 -4.22
CA GLY A 55 -18.16 -4.38 -4.92
C GLY A 55 -17.72 -2.94 -4.62
N TRP A 56 -18.66 -2.06 -4.26
CA TRP A 56 -18.36 -0.69 -3.83
C TRP A 56 -17.45 -0.63 -2.59
N LEU A 57 -17.47 -1.66 -1.70
CA LEU A 57 -16.55 -1.76 -0.57
C LEU A 57 -15.11 -1.98 -1.02
N MET A 58 -14.90 -2.71 -2.14
CA MET A 58 -13.58 -2.89 -2.71
C MET A 58 -13.00 -1.57 -3.24
N ASN A 59 -13.83 -0.73 -3.87
CA ASN A 59 -13.40 0.60 -4.30
C ASN A 59 -13.01 1.47 -3.10
N ILE A 60 -13.77 1.44 -2.00
CA ILE A 60 -13.40 2.13 -0.76
C ILE A 60 -12.10 1.55 -0.19
N ALA A 61 -11.88 0.23 -0.24
CA ALA A 61 -10.65 -0.40 0.19
C ALA A 61 -9.44 0.13 -0.61
N PHE A 62 -9.55 0.24 -1.94
CA PHE A 62 -8.50 0.83 -2.77
C PHE A 62 -8.23 2.29 -2.42
N PHE A 63 -9.26 3.13 -2.29
CA PHE A 63 -9.07 4.55 -1.94
C PHE A 63 -8.50 4.73 -0.53
N SER A 64 -8.90 3.91 0.44
CA SER A 64 -8.34 3.96 1.79
C SER A 64 -6.86 3.55 1.81
N GLY A 65 -6.50 2.51 1.06
CA GLY A 65 -5.12 2.12 0.85
C GLY A 65 -4.31 3.22 0.17
N ALA A 66 -4.83 3.80 -0.94
CA ALA A 66 -4.19 4.91 -1.65
C ALA A 66 -3.91 6.11 -0.74
N ALA A 67 -4.89 6.48 0.10
CA ALA A 67 -4.74 7.55 1.07
C ALA A 67 -3.63 7.25 2.09
N GLY A 68 -3.57 6.02 2.60
CA GLY A 68 -2.51 5.57 3.51
C GLY A 68 -1.12 5.59 2.87
N ILE A 69 -1.00 5.13 1.62
CA ILE A 69 0.25 5.13 0.84
C ILE A 69 0.74 6.56 0.61
N GLY A 70 -0.15 7.44 0.12
CA GLY A 70 0.18 8.85 -0.12
C GLY A 70 0.57 9.58 1.16
N ALA A 71 -0.12 9.30 2.26
CA ALA A 71 0.21 9.83 3.57
C ALA A 71 1.59 9.34 4.04
N LEU A 72 1.94 8.05 3.85
CA LEU A 72 3.26 7.54 4.18
C LEU A 72 4.36 8.20 3.32
N ALA A 73 4.11 8.37 2.01
CA ALA A 73 5.06 9.07 1.14
C ALA A 73 5.34 10.49 1.64
N PHE A 74 4.31 11.23 2.05
CA PHE A 74 4.45 12.56 2.67
C PHE A 74 5.23 12.49 3.98
N VAL A 75 4.90 11.56 4.88
CA VAL A 75 5.60 11.36 6.17
C VAL A 75 7.08 11.13 5.96
N LEU A 76 7.45 10.20 5.05
CA LEU A 76 8.84 9.89 4.77
C LEU A 76 9.57 11.06 4.09
N HIS A 77 8.89 11.80 3.21
CA HIS A 77 9.45 13.00 2.61
C HIS A 77 9.84 14.07 3.66
N ARG A 78 9.08 14.15 4.76
CA ARG A 78 9.29 15.13 5.83
C ARG A 78 10.25 14.68 6.92
N SER A 79 10.31 13.38 7.20
CA SER A 79 11.03 12.81 8.35
C SER A 79 12.33 12.08 7.99
N LEU A 80 12.49 11.62 6.75
CA LEU A 80 13.67 10.85 6.34
C LEU A 80 14.77 11.77 5.77
N ALA A 81 16.02 11.53 6.13
CA ALA A 81 17.17 12.25 5.59
C ALA A 81 17.25 12.11 4.06
N ARG A 82 17.46 13.24 3.38
CA ARG A 82 17.51 13.28 1.90
C ARG A 82 18.68 12.47 1.37
N SER A 83 18.37 11.47 0.54
CA SER A 83 19.34 10.69 -0.20
C SER A 83 18.74 10.22 -1.52
N LYS A 84 19.54 9.79 -2.48
CA LYS A 84 19.02 9.24 -3.76
C LYS A 84 18.08 8.05 -3.52
N THR A 85 18.40 7.17 -2.57
CA THR A 85 17.55 6.02 -2.21
C THR A 85 16.26 6.45 -1.50
N ALA A 86 16.29 7.48 -0.63
CA ALA A 86 15.09 8.03 -0.02
C ALA A 86 14.15 8.62 -1.07
N ILE A 87 14.68 9.45 -1.97
CA ILE A 87 13.90 10.05 -3.06
C ILE A 87 13.31 8.96 -3.95
N ALA A 88 14.10 7.98 -4.38
CA ALA A 88 13.62 6.88 -5.22
C ALA A 88 12.50 6.07 -4.54
N GLY A 89 12.66 5.72 -3.26
CA GLY A 89 11.64 4.98 -2.52
C GLY A 89 10.35 5.77 -2.32
N ILE A 90 10.44 7.09 -2.06
CA ILE A 90 9.27 7.98 -1.94
C ILE A 90 8.55 8.11 -3.29
N VAL A 91 9.29 8.24 -4.39
CA VAL A 91 8.71 8.26 -5.75
C VAL A 91 7.98 6.95 -6.05
N LEU A 92 8.59 5.80 -5.75
CA LEU A 92 7.93 4.49 -5.91
C LEU A 92 6.63 4.40 -5.10
N LEU A 93 6.63 4.85 -3.84
CA LEU A 93 5.41 4.94 -3.03
C LEU A 93 4.36 5.86 -3.65
N SER A 94 4.77 7.01 -4.16
CA SER A 94 3.84 7.97 -4.78
C SER A 94 3.20 7.36 -6.04
N ILE A 95 3.97 6.66 -6.86
CA ILE A 95 3.46 5.94 -8.03
C ILE A 95 2.49 4.83 -7.59
N ALA A 96 2.85 4.05 -6.56
CA ALA A 96 1.96 3.02 -6.01
C ALA A 96 0.65 3.63 -5.49
N GLY A 97 0.69 4.79 -4.84
CA GLY A 97 -0.52 5.50 -4.38
C GLY A 97 -1.43 5.92 -5.55
N VAL A 98 -0.86 6.48 -6.63
CA VAL A 98 -1.61 6.80 -7.85
C VAL A 98 -2.18 5.54 -8.49
N ALA A 99 -1.40 4.47 -8.57
CA ALA A 99 -1.84 3.18 -9.09
C ALA A 99 -3.06 2.64 -8.33
N TRP A 100 -3.07 2.76 -7.01
CA TRP A 100 -4.21 2.34 -6.18
C TRP A 100 -5.46 3.22 -6.38
N ILE A 101 -5.30 4.51 -6.69
CA ILE A 101 -6.43 5.36 -7.12
C ILE A 101 -7.01 4.82 -8.43
N LEU A 102 -6.17 4.44 -9.40
CA LEU A 102 -6.62 3.86 -10.66
C LEU A 102 -7.37 2.54 -10.45
N LEU A 103 -6.90 1.67 -9.54
CA LEU A 103 -7.60 0.44 -9.18
C LEU A 103 -9.00 0.70 -8.57
N GLY A 104 -9.14 1.79 -7.83
CA GLY A 104 -10.43 2.17 -7.22
C GLY A 104 -11.38 2.91 -8.17
N VAL A 105 -10.85 3.56 -9.22
CA VAL A 105 -11.66 4.26 -10.25
C VAL A 105 -12.12 3.29 -11.34
N GLY A 106 -11.25 2.36 -11.74
CA GLY A 106 -11.54 1.35 -12.75
C GLY A 106 -11.77 0.00 -12.10
N ASN A 107 -12.97 -0.56 -12.25
CA ASN A 107 -13.21 -1.95 -11.84
C ASN A 107 -12.55 -2.89 -12.84
N ILE A 108 -12.11 -4.06 -12.35
CA ILE A 108 -11.64 -5.16 -13.21
C ILE A 108 -12.80 -5.63 -14.11
N ASP A 109 -12.49 -6.06 -15.32
CA ASP A 109 -13.48 -6.74 -16.16
C ASP A 109 -13.61 -8.22 -15.75
N PRO A 110 -14.80 -8.84 -15.90
CA PRO A 110 -14.94 -10.28 -15.68
C PRO A 110 -14.03 -11.08 -16.62
N GLU A 111 -13.58 -12.25 -16.15
CA GLU A 111 -12.75 -13.14 -16.95
C GLU A 111 -13.44 -13.51 -18.29
N GLY A 112 -12.70 -13.40 -19.39
CA GLY A 112 -13.19 -13.69 -20.73
C GLY A 112 -14.10 -12.61 -21.36
N ALA A 113 -14.40 -11.52 -20.66
CA ALA A 113 -15.14 -10.38 -21.19
C ALA A 113 -14.27 -9.49 -22.08
N ASP A 114 -14.91 -8.72 -22.97
CA ASP A 114 -14.22 -7.67 -23.72
C ASP A 114 -13.68 -6.58 -22.79
N THR A 115 -12.47 -6.09 -23.11
CA THR A 115 -11.84 -5.04 -22.30
C THR A 115 -12.62 -3.73 -22.38
N THR A 116 -13.11 -3.28 -21.23
CA THR A 116 -13.78 -1.98 -21.10
C THR A 116 -12.78 -0.86 -20.76
N THR A 117 -13.25 0.39 -20.80
CA THR A 117 -12.46 1.54 -20.33
C THR A 117 -12.12 1.39 -18.83
N HIS A 118 -13.03 0.85 -18.01
CA HIS A 118 -12.79 0.59 -16.60
C HIS A 118 -11.71 -0.48 -16.39
N GLY A 119 -11.80 -1.61 -17.11
CA GLY A 119 -10.79 -2.66 -17.05
C GLY A 119 -9.42 -2.20 -17.55
N LEU A 120 -9.38 -1.33 -18.57
CA LEU A 120 -8.12 -0.74 -19.03
C LEU A 120 -7.48 0.14 -17.95
N ILE A 121 -8.28 1.01 -17.27
CA ILE A 121 -7.79 1.86 -16.16
C ILE A 121 -7.28 0.96 -15.02
N HIS A 122 -8.02 -0.10 -14.67
CA HIS A 122 -7.63 -1.08 -13.66
C HIS A 122 -6.30 -1.75 -14.01
N GLY A 123 -6.18 -2.23 -15.25
CA GLY A 123 -4.95 -2.86 -15.75
C GLY A 123 -3.74 -1.93 -15.67
N ILE A 124 -3.89 -0.64 -16.07
CA ILE A 124 -2.82 0.36 -15.90
C ILE A 124 -2.45 0.50 -14.43
N GLY A 125 -3.45 0.60 -13.54
CA GLY A 125 -3.23 0.65 -12.09
C GLY A 125 -2.46 -0.57 -11.57
N PHE A 126 -2.82 -1.77 -12.02
CA PHE A 126 -2.15 -3.02 -11.66
C PHE A 126 -0.68 -3.04 -12.11
N PHE A 127 -0.42 -2.79 -13.41
CA PHE A 127 0.94 -2.85 -13.97
C PHE A 127 1.87 -1.75 -13.43
N LEU A 128 1.35 -0.60 -13.04
CA LEU A 128 2.13 0.43 -12.33
C LEU A 128 2.31 0.09 -10.85
N GLY A 129 1.26 -0.42 -10.22
CA GLY A 129 1.21 -0.66 -8.78
C GLY A 129 2.08 -1.84 -8.34
N LEU A 130 2.02 -2.95 -9.08
CA LEU A 130 2.72 -4.19 -8.71
C LEU A 130 4.24 -3.99 -8.54
N PRO A 131 5.00 -3.54 -9.54
CA PRO A 131 6.45 -3.39 -9.38
C PRO A 131 6.82 -2.29 -8.36
N THR A 132 6.04 -1.21 -8.28
CA THR A 132 6.35 -0.10 -7.38
C THR A 132 6.09 -0.44 -5.92
N ARG A 133 5.01 -1.18 -5.60
CA ARG A 133 4.73 -1.65 -4.24
C ARG A 133 5.77 -2.65 -3.74
N LEU A 134 6.28 -3.53 -4.61
CA LEU A 134 7.29 -4.51 -4.24
C LEU A 134 8.67 -3.87 -4.07
N ALA A 135 9.03 -2.91 -4.93
CA ALA A 135 10.33 -2.24 -4.88
C ALA A 135 10.44 -1.22 -3.73
N ALA A 136 9.36 -0.50 -3.40
CA ALA A 136 9.41 0.61 -2.45
C ALA A 136 9.95 0.21 -1.06
N PRO A 137 9.49 -0.86 -0.38
CA PRO A 137 10.02 -1.27 0.92
C PRO A 137 11.50 -1.62 0.87
N LEU A 138 11.95 -2.28 -0.19
CA LEU A 138 13.33 -2.70 -0.37
C LEU A 138 14.27 -1.52 -0.58
N VAL A 139 13.88 -0.57 -1.44
CA VAL A 139 14.64 0.67 -1.69
C VAL A 139 14.66 1.55 -0.43
N LEU A 140 13.54 1.67 0.29
CA LEU A 140 13.48 2.42 1.54
C LEU A 140 14.27 1.76 2.67
N THR A 141 14.40 0.43 2.68
CA THR A 141 15.32 -0.25 3.61
C THR A 141 16.75 0.26 3.47
N ALA A 142 17.22 0.51 2.24
CA ALA A 142 18.54 1.09 2.02
C ALA A 142 18.63 2.56 2.47
N ALA A 143 17.54 3.31 2.38
CA ALA A 143 17.46 4.67 2.90
C ALA A 143 17.47 4.69 4.44
N PHE A 144 16.71 3.81 5.09
CA PHE A 144 16.64 3.67 6.54
C PHE A 144 18.00 3.30 7.16
N ARG A 145 18.83 2.56 6.46
CA ARG A 145 20.20 2.26 6.91
C ARG A 145 21.10 3.50 7.05
N ARG A 146 20.80 4.58 6.32
CA ARG A 146 21.62 5.80 6.24
C ARG A 146 21.13 6.91 7.16
N ASP A 147 19.96 6.72 7.80
CA ASP A 147 19.39 7.67 8.77
C ASP A 147 19.30 6.96 10.12
N GLU A 148 20.10 7.42 11.10
CA GLU A 148 20.17 6.82 12.44
C GLU A 148 18.81 6.76 13.13
N ARG A 149 17.93 7.74 12.87
CA ARG A 149 16.57 7.79 13.43
C ARG A 149 15.68 6.67 12.89
N TRP A 150 16.02 6.09 11.74
CA TRP A 150 15.29 5.03 11.06
C TRP A 150 16.01 3.68 11.04
N ALA A 151 17.27 3.62 11.53
CA ALA A 151 18.16 2.47 11.37
C ALA A 151 17.62 1.16 11.97
N ASP A 152 16.91 1.22 13.10
CA ASP A 152 16.26 0.07 13.74
C ASP A 152 15.03 -0.44 12.97
N HIS A 153 14.33 0.44 12.22
CA HIS A 153 13.19 0.08 11.37
C HIS A 153 13.58 -0.72 10.11
N ARG A 154 14.85 -0.66 9.71
CA ARG A 154 15.35 -1.32 8.49
C ARG A 154 15.09 -2.82 8.45
N ARG A 155 15.21 -3.52 9.60
CA ARG A 155 15.00 -4.98 9.67
C ARG A 155 13.55 -5.33 9.39
N LEU A 156 12.62 -4.62 10.02
CA LEU A 156 11.19 -4.80 9.78
C LEU A 156 10.85 -4.55 8.30
N SER A 157 11.34 -3.44 7.75
CA SER A 157 11.11 -3.07 6.35
C SER A 157 11.65 -4.12 5.39
N LEU A 158 12.87 -4.65 5.64
CA LEU A 158 13.44 -5.71 4.84
C LEU A 158 12.63 -7.00 4.91
N VAL A 159 12.28 -7.44 6.12
CA VAL A 159 11.54 -8.69 6.34
C VAL A 159 10.18 -8.63 5.66
N LEU A 160 9.40 -7.57 5.88
CA LEU A 160 8.08 -7.44 5.26
C LEU A 160 8.16 -7.23 3.74
N GLY A 161 9.17 -6.48 3.25
CA GLY A 161 9.38 -6.30 1.82
C GLY A 161 9.77 -7.60 1.11
N VAL A 162 10.66 -8.40 1.71
CA VAL A 162 11.04 -9.72 1.17
C VAL A 162 9.88 -10.71 1.27
N ALA A 163 9.13 -10.71 2.38
CA ALA A 163 7.97 -11.57 2.54
C ALA A 163 6.88 -11.25 1.50
N ALA A 164 6.60 -9.96 1.25
CA ALA A 164 5.68 -9.55 0.20
C ALA A 164 6.15 -10.00 -1.19
N LEU A 165 7.44 -9.79 -1.51
CA LEU A 165 8.02 -10.20 -2.79
C LEU A 165 7.98 -11.72 -2.97
N ALA A 166 8.32 -12.49 -1.93
CA ALA A 166 8.31 -13.95 -1.97
C ALA A 166 6.89 -14.50 -2.13
N ALA A 167 5.92 -13.95 -1.39
CA ALA A 167 4.52 -14.34 -1.50
C ALA A 167 3.93 -13.98 -2.87
N GLU A 168 4.27 -12.82 -3.42
CA GLU A 168 3.85 -12.44 -4.78
C GLU A 168 4.45 -13.36 -5.83
N GLY A 169 5.77 -13.62 -5.76
CA GLY A 169 6.45 -14.54 -6.67
C GLY A 169 5.92 -15.97 -6.59
N ALA A 170 5.58 -16.44 -5.39
CA ALA A 170 4.90 -17.73 -5.21
C ALA A 170 3.50 -17.72 -5.85
N GLY A 171 2.74 -16.61 -5.72
CA GLY A 171 1.39 -16.47 -6.30
C GLY A 171 1.34 -16.57 -7.82
N PHE A 172 2.45 -16.28 -8.50
CA PHE A 172 2.58 -16.46 -9.96
C PHE A 172 3.14 -17.84 -10.37
N SER A 173 3.30 -18.75 -9.45
CA SER A 173 3.79 -20.11 -9.72
C SER A 173 2.71 -21.15 -9.46
N ASP A 174 2.79 -22.31 -10.13
CA ASP A 174 1.88 -23.46 -9.93
C ASP A 174 1.92 -24.02 -8.48
N LEU A 175 2.85 -23.52 -7.65
CA LEU A 175 3.04 -23.92 -6.26
C LEU A 175 2.15 -23.15 -5.29
N ALA A 176 1.42 -22.12 -5.77
CA ALA A 176 0.75 -21.20 -4.90
C ALA A 176 -0.77 -21.27 -4.96
N SER A 177 -1.38 -21.13 -3.81
CA SER A 177 -2.80 -20.87 -3.68
C SER A 177 -3.08 -19.36 -3.77
N VAL A 178 -4.32 -19.01 -4.09
CA VAL A 178 -4.91 -17.67 -3.98
C VAL A 178 -4.52 -16.93 -2.68
N ALA A 179 -4.34 -17.68 -1.60
CA ALA A 179 -3.93 -17.17 -0.30
C ALA A 179 -2.57 -16.43 -0.35
N THR A 180 -1.63 -16.84 -1.21
CA THR A 180 -0.30 -16.22 -1.25
C THR A 180 -0.32 -14.80 -1.80
N LEU A 181 -1.13 -14.50 -2.82
CA LEU A 181 -1.30 -13.15 -3.33
C LEU A 181 -1.97 -12.22 -2.30
N ARG A 182 -2.94 -12.75 -1.55
CA ARG A 182 -3.57 -12.02 -0.44
C ARG A 182 -2.59 -11.76 0.70
N LEU A 183 -1.71 -12.73 1.01
CA LEU A 183 -0.63 -12.55 1.98
C LEU A 183 0.39 -11.51 1.53
N ALA A 184 0.78 -11.49 0.24
CA ALA A 184 1.67 -10.47 -0.31
C ALA A 184 1.11 -9.06 -0.12
N LEU A 185 -0.17 -8.88 -0.43
CA LEU A 185 -0.90 -7.64 -0.19
C LEU A 185 -0.94 -7.28 1.30
N GLY A 186 -1.23 -8.26 2.17
CA GLY A 186 -1.26 -8.10 3.63
C GLY A 186 0.08 -7.64 4.18
N PHE A 187 1.19 -8.28 3.82
CA PHE A 187 2.53 -7.88 4.26
C PHE A 187 2.87 -6.45 3.87
N TRP A 188 2.49 -6.05 2.64
CA TRP A 188 2.74 -4.70 2.17
C TRP A 188 1.90 -3.65 2.91
N LEU A 189 0.60 -3.88 3.12
CA LEU A 189 -0.27 -2.98 3.88
C LEU A 189 0.16 -2.86 5.34
N VAL A 190 0.55 -3.98 5.97
CA VAL A 190 1.10 -4.00 7.33
C VAL A 190 2.40 -3.20 7.39
N TRP A 191 3.27 -3.33 6.38
CA TRP A 191 4.49 -2.53 6.31
C TRP A 191 4.20 -1.03 6.28
N ILE A 192 3.21 -0.57 5.50
CA ILE A 192 2.80 0.84 5.45
C ILE A 192 2.33 1.30 6.83
N ALA A 193 1.41 0.52 7.45
CA ALA A 193 0.85 0.86 8.75
C ALA A 193 1.93 0.94 9.85
N LEU A 194 2.83 -0.03 9.93
CA LEU A 194 3.91 -0.06 10.93
C LEU A 194 4.94 1.05 10.69
N THR A 195 5.21 1.40 9.43
CA THR A 195 6.11 2.51 9.10
C THR A 195 5.48 3.86 9.48
N GLY A 196 4.17 4.02 9.26
CA GLY A 196 3.42 5.19 9.74
C GLY A 196 3.37 5.26 11.27
N ALA A 197 3.10 4.14 11.95
CA ALA A 197 3.03 4.05 13.40
C ALA A 197 4.36 4.42 14.09
N ARG A 198 5.49 4.14 13.43
CA ARG A 198 6.81 4.54 13.95
C ARG A 198 6.90 6.04 14.20
N VAL A 199 6.38 6.87 13.32
CA VAL A 199 6.41 8.33 13.49
C VAL A 199 5.55 8.75 14.67
N LEU A 200 4.44 8.07 14.93
CA LEU A 200 3.58 8.35 16.08
C LEU A 200 4.24 7.97 17.41
N SER A 201 5.13 6.97 17.41
CA SER A 201 5.85 6.50 18.60
C SER A 201 7.16 7.27 18.89
N ARG A 202 7.65 8.06 17.93
CA ARG A 202 8.96 8.70 17.96
C ARG A 202 8.82 10.21 17.78
N ARG A 203 8.88 10.96 18.88
CA ARG A 203 8.76 12.43 18.87
C ARG A 203 9.89 13.13 18.11
N ASP A 204 11.05 12.49 17.97
CA ASP A 204 12.20 12.98 17.21
C ASP A 204 12.02 12.86 15.68
N LEU A 205 10.97 12.19 15.22
CA LEU A 205 10.60 12.07 13.80
C LEU A 205 9.47 13.04 13.40
N ALA A 206 8.74 13.59 14.35
CA ALA A 206 7.60 14.49 14.13
C ALA A 206 7.98 16.02 14.20
#